data_8f7a45b61819df62ad181e5dc48c1d4d
#
_entry.id   8f7a45b61819df62ad181e5dc48c1d4d
#
_cell.length_a   1.000
_cell.length_b   1.000
_cell.length_c   1.000
_cell.angle_alpha   90.00
_cell.angle_beta   90.00
_cell.angle_gamma   90.00
#
_symmetry.space_group_name_H-M   'P 1'
#
loop_
_entity.id
_entity.type
_entity.pdbx_description
1 polymer ?
#
loop_
_entity_poly.entity_id
_entity_poly.type
_entity_poly.pdbx_seq_one_letter_code
_entity_poly.pdbx_strand_id
1 'polypeptide(L)'
;AKYVRTIYNKASEMDVLINELTLYSKIDTNRIPYNFTILSVNDYFNDCSEDLSLDLEAKNVEFGYFNYVEPEVKVIADPEQIKRVVHNIVNNSVKYMDKDKPKINLRVKDVGDFVQVEIEDNGKGIASKDLPNVFERFYRTDASRNSSKGGSGIGLSIVKKIIEEHGGKIWATSREHTGTTMYFVLRKYQEVPVNE
;
A
#
# COMPACT_ATOMS: atom_id res chain seq x y z
N ALA A 1 12.38 -19.25 -27.71
CA ALA A 1 12.53 -18.05 -26.85
C ALA A 1 11.20 -17.53 -26.28
N LYS A 2 10.13 -17.37 -27.10
CA LYS A 2 8.84 -16.80 -26.65
C LYS A 2 8.17 -17.66 -25.56
N TYR A 3 8.08 -18.98 -25.76
CA TYR A 3 7.46 -19.89 -24.80
C TYR A 3 8.22 -19.99 -23.48
N VAL A 4 9.54 -20.01 -23.51
CA VAL A 4 10.38 -20.05 -22.30
C VAL A 4 10.15 -18.79 -21.46
N ARG A 5 10.06 -17.62 -22.09
CA ARG A 5 9.77 -16.35 -21.39
C ARG A 5 8.36 -16.36 -20.76
N THR A 6 7.39 -16.91 -21.48
CA THR A 6 6.01 -17.05 -20.95
C THR A 6 5.97 -17.97 -19.74
N ILE A 7 6.66 -19.12 -19.80
CA ILE A 7 6.76 -20.05 -18.67
C ILE A 7 7.46 -19.41 -17.48
N TYR A 8 8.57 -18.71 -17.70
CA TYR A 8 9.29 -17.99 -16.65
C TYR A 8 8.39 -16.93 -15.97
N ASN A 9 7.68 -16.12 -16.77
CA ASN A 9 6.79 -15.11 -16.23
C ASN A 9 5.65 -15.74 -15.39
N LYS A 10 5.07 -16.83 -15.86
CA LYS A 10 4.02 -17.55 -15.12
C LYS A 10 4.54 -18.18 -13.83
N ALA A 11 5.73 -18.76 -13.85
CA ALA A 11 6.37 -19.28 -12.65
C ALA A 11 6.64 -18.18 -11.62
N SER A 12 7.12 -17.01 -12.06
CA SER A 12 7.35 -15.85 -11.21
C SER A 12 6.04 -15.28 -10.62
N GLU A 13 4.95 -15.23 -11.41
CA GLU A 13 3.62 -14.85 -10.92
C GLU A 13 3.11 -15.83 -9.85
N MET A 14 3.35 -17.14 -10.03
CA MET A 14 2.98 -18.16 -9.05
C MET A 14 3.78 -18.02 -7.75
N ASP A 15 5.07 -17.72 -7.81
CA ASP A 15 5.90 -17.49 -6.63
C ASP A 15 5.38 -16.31 -5.81
N VAL A 16 5.04 -15.20 -6.47
CA VAL A 16 4.42 -14.03 -5.80
C VAL A 16 3.12 -14.44 -5.11
N LEU A 17 2.25 -15.19 -5.80
CA LEU A 17 0.98 -15.65 -5.25
C LEU A 17 1.16 -16.58 -4.04
N ILE A 18 2.09 -17.52 -4.12
CA ILE A 18 2.40 -18.45 -3.01
C ILE A 18 2.91 -17.65 -1.79
N ASN A 19 3.78 -16.67 -2.01
CA ASN A 19 4.31 -15.83 -0.94
C ASN A 19 3.21 -14.97 -0.30
N GLU A 20 2.30 -14.40 -1.08
CA GLU A 20 1.14 -13.65 -0.60
C GLU A 20 0.20 -14.55 0.21
N LEU A 21 -0.13 -15.74 -0.29
CA LEU A 21 -0.99 -16.70 0.41
C LEU A 21 -0.36 -17.18 1.73
N THR A 22 0.95 -17.46 1.71
CA THR A 22 1.70 -17.88 2.89
C THR A 22 1.70 -16.78 3.94
N LEU A 23 1.94 -15.54 3.54
CA LEU A 23 1.89 -14.40 4.44
C LEU A 23 0.48 -14.20 4.99
N TYR A 24 -0.54 -14.23 4.13
CA TYR A 24 -1.93 -14.10 4.56
C TYR A 24 -2.31 -15.17 5.59
N SER A 25 -1.93 -16.42 5.35
CA SER A 25 -2.16 -17.52 6.29
C SER A 25 -1.47 -17.28 7.64
N LYS A 26 -0.24 -16.76 7.63
CA LYS A 26 0.47 -16.42 8.86
C LYS A 26 -0.19 -15.27 9.61
N ILE A 27 -0.66 -14.25 8.91
CA ILE A 27 -1.38 -13.11 9.51
C ILE A 27 -2.71 -13.58 10.09
N ASP A 28 -3.48 -14.37 9.33
CA ASP A 28 -4.81 -14.85 9.73
C ASP A 28 -4.75 -15.78 10.95
N THR A 29 -3.65 -16.52 11.10
CA THR A 29 -3.41 -17.39 12.26
C THR A 29 -2.64 -16.72 13.41
N ASN A 30 -2.43 -15.39 13.38
CA ASN A 30 -1.60 -14.63 14.33
C ASN A 30 -0.16 -15.21 14.48
N ARG A 31 0.39 -15.76 13.40
CA ARG A 31 1.71 -16.39 13.39
C ARG A 31 2.83 -15.50 12.90
N ILE A 32 2.53 -14.28 12.41
CA ILE A 32 3.59 -13.32 12.10
C ILE A 32 4.03 -12.69 13.42
N PRO A 33 5.29 -12.86 13.81
CA PRO A 33 5.85 -12.09 14.89
C PRO A 33 6.09 -10.66 14.37
N TYR A 34 5.16 -9.74 14.63
CA TYR A 34 5.39 -8.32 14.36
C TYR A 34 6.55 -7.80 15.22
N ASN A 35 7.40 -7.00 14.62
CA ASN A 35 8.46 -6.31 15.32
C ASN A 35 8.12 -4.81 15.42
N PHE A 36 7.25 -4.48 16.37
CA PHE A 36 6.84 -3.10 16.62
C PHE A 36 7.96 -2.29 17.22
N THR A 37 8.28 -1.17 16.60
CA THR A 37 9.28 -0.21 17.06
C THR A 37 8.72 1.21 17.03
N ILE A 38 9.37 2.12 17.77
CA ILE A 38 9.05 3.54 17.71
C ILE A 38 9.77 4.12 16.50
N LEU A 39 8.99 4.67 15.56
CA LEU A 39 9.49 5.24 14.31
C LEU A 39 9.28 6.75 14.27
N SER A 40 10.32 7.51 13.90
CA SER A 40 10.16 8.88 13.44
C SER A 40 9.39 8.87 12.11
N VAL A 41 8.24 9.54 12.08
CA VAL A 41 7.41 9.59 10.88
C VAL A 41 8.15 10.22 9.72
N ASN A 42 8.84 11.33 9.96
CA ASN A 42 9.59 12.03 8.92
C ASN A 42 10.73 11.18 8.37
N ASP A 43 11.56 10.60 9.22
CA ASP A 43 12.69 9.79 8.76
C ASP A 43 12.22 8.58 7.97
N TYR A 44 11.21 7.89 8.49
CA TYR A 44 10.68 6.68 7.86
C TYR A 44 10.07 6.95 6.47
N PHE A 45 9.20 7.95 6.35
CA PHE A 45 8.56 8.24 5.06
C PHE A 45 9.47 8.99 4.09
N ASN A 46 10.47 9.74 4.57
CA ASN A 46 11.52 10.29 3.71
C ASN A 46 12.29 9.16 3.02
N ASP A 47 12.78 8.17 3.79
CA ASP A 47 13.49 7.01 3.23
C ASP A 47 12.60 6.21 2.28
N CYS A 48 11.35 5.98 2.67
CA CYS A 48 10.38 5.29 1.82
C CYS A 48 10.12 6.04 0.50
N SER A 49 10.05 7.36 0.55
CA SER A 49 9.83 8.20 -0.64
C SER A 49 11.02 8.19 -1.60
N GLU A 50 12.24 8.13 -1.08
CA GLU A 50 13.45 8.01 -1.91
C GLU A 50 13.45 6.69 -2.68
N ASP A 51 13.16 5.57 -2.01
CA ASP A 51 13.06 4.26 -2.66
C ASP A 51 11.96 4.24 -3.73
N LEU A 52 10.79 4.79 -3.43
CA LEU A 52 9.67 4.87 -4.37
C LEU A 52 9.98 5.77 -5.57
N SER A 53 10.65 6.89 -5.35
CA SER A 53 11.02 7.82 -6.41
C SER A 53 11.87 7.13 -7.47
N LEU A 54 12.87 6.37 -7.05
CA LEU A 54 13.75 5.62 -7.97
C LEU A 54 12.98 4.55 -8.75
N ASP A 55 12.13 3.78 -8.07
CA ASP A 55 11.35 2.71 -8.69
C ASP A 55 10.32 3.26 -9.70
N LEU A 56 9.62 4.33 -9.35
CA LEU A 56 8.61 4.95 -10.18
C LEU A 56 9.21 5.72 -11.37
N GLU A 57 10.36 6.35 -11.21
CA GLU A 57 11.12 6.96 -12.31
C GLU A 57 11.49 5.92 -13.37
N ALA A 58 11.98 4.75 -12.94
CA ALA A 58 12.29 3.63 -13.85
C ALA A 58 11.05 3.13 -14.63
N LYS A 59 9.85 3.35 -14.11
CA LYS A 59 8.57 2.99 -14.73
C LYS A 59 7.92 4.15 -15.48
N ASN A 60 8.60 5.30 -15.61
CA ASN A 60 8.08 6.54 -16.20
C ASN A 60 6.79 7.04 -15.53
N VAL A 61 6.68 6.90 -14.23
CA VAL A 61 5.59 7.44 -13.41
C VAL A 61 6.10 8.65 -12.66
N GLU A 62 5.44 9.80 -12.81
CA GLU A 62 5.73 10.99 -12.01
C GLU A 62 5.38 10.73 -10.55
N PHE A 63 6.31 11.06 -9.64
CA PHE A 63 6.12 10.85 -8.22
C PHE A 63 6.26 12.16 -7.44
N GLY A 64 5.26 12.46 -6.60
CA GLY A 64 5.28 13.57 -5.65
C GLY A 64 5.24 13.07 -4.22
N TYR A 65 6.08 13.67 -3.36
CA TYR A 65 6.08 13.39 -1.92
C TYR A 65 5.87 14.67 -1.11
N PHE A 66 4.91 14.63 -0.19
CA PHE A 66 4.52 15.79 0.61
C PHE A 66 4.33 15.33 2.07
N ASN A 67 5.20 15.81 2.96
CA ASN A 67 5.13 15.53 4.37
C ASN A 67 4.76 16.79 5.14
N TYR A 68 3.61 16.76 5.81
CA TYR A 68 3.07 17.87 6.60
C TYR A 68 3.15 17.61 8.11
N VAL A 69 3.93 16.62 8.52
CA VAL A 69 4.04 16.19 9.91
C VAL A 69 5.28 16.82 10.54
N GLU A 70 5.15 17.33 11.76
CA GLU A 70 6.25 17.90 12.51
C GLU A 70 7.34 16.85 12.84
N PRO A 71 8.62 17.26 12.93
CA PRO A 71 9.76 16.32 13.07
C PRO A 71 9.72 15.44 14.31
N GLU A 72 9.08 15.89 15.39
CA GLU A 72 9.00 15.18 16.67
C GLU A 72 7.94 14.07 16.69
N VAL A 73 7.07 14.02 15.71
CA VAL A 73 5.98 13.03 15.67
C VAL A 73 6.52 11.64 15.40
N LYS A 74 6.12 10.71 16.25
CA LYS A 74 6.49 9.29 16.18
C LYS A 74 5.25 8.41 16.17
N VAL A 75 5.41 7.22 15.64
CA VAL A 75 4.39 6.14 15.64
C VAL A 75 5.02 4.85 16.14
N ILE A 76 4.18 3.92 16.61
CA ILE A 76 4.61 2.55 16.87
C ILE A 76 4.16 1.70 15.69
N ALA A 77 5.11 1.12 14.98
CA ALA A 77 4.84 0.30 13.81
C ALA A 77 5.94 -0.73 13.57
N ASP A 78 5.62 -1.76 12.82
CA ASP A 78 6.61 -2.66 12.21
C ASP A 78 7.08 -2.06 10.88
N PRO A 79 8.33 -1.60 10.76
CA PRO A 79 8.80 -0.89 9.57
C PRO A 79 8.73 -1.74 8.29
N GLU A 80 8.99 -3.03 8.38
CA GLU A 80 8.94 -3.94 7.23
C GLU A 80 7.50 -4.17 6.76
N GLN A 81 6.56 -4.28 7.70
CA GLN A 81 5.16 -4.48 7.35
C GLN A 81 4.52 -3.20 6.79
N ILE A 82 4.86 -2.04 7.31
CA ILE A 82 4.40 -0.76 6.73
C ILE A 82 5.02 -0.53 5.34
N LYS A 83 6.29 -0.89 5.14
CA LYS A 83 6.91 -0.88 3.80
C LYS A 83 6.12 -1.74 2.83
N ARG A 84 5.72 -2.94 3.24
CA ARG A 84 4.86 -3.84 2.45
C ARG A 84 3.51 -3.20 2.11
N VAL A 85 2.87 -2.53 3.07
CA VAL A 85 1.62 -1.80 2.84
C VAL A 85 1.78 -0.77 1.73
N VAL A 86 2.79 0.10 1.85
CA VAL A 86 3.06 1.16 0.87
C VAL A 86 3.36 0.56 -0.51
N HIS A 87 4.23 -0.45 -0.58
CA HIS A 87 4.58 -1.09 -1.85
C HIS A 87 3.39 -1.79 -2.51
N ASN A 88 2.54 -2.49 -1.74
CA ASN A 88 1.35 -3.14 -2.29
C ASN A 88 0.37 -2.11 -2.87
N ILE A 89 0.16 -0.99 -2.19
CA ILE A 89 -0.71 0.09 -2.68
C ILE A 89 -0.12 0.71 -3.96
N VAL A 90 1.15 1.08 -3.95
CA VAL A 90 1.83 1.68 -5.11
C VAL A 90 1.85 0.72 -6.30
N ASN A 91 2.18 -0.54 -6.10
CA ASN A 91 2.16 -1.54 -7.16
C ASN A 91 0.76 -1.72 -7.76
N ASN A 92 -0.27 -1.66 -6.92
CA ASN A 92 -1.66 -1.68 -7.39
C ASN A 92 -1.98 -0.44 -8.24
N SER A 93 -1.56 0.75 -7.82
CA SER A 93 -1.71 1.99 -8.58
C SER A 93 -1.01 1.91 -9.95
N VAL A 94 0.23 1.46 -9.99
CA VAL A 94 0.98 1.28 -11.25
C VAL A 94 0.30 0.29 -12.17
N LYS A 95 -0.22 -0.80 -11.63
CA LYS A 95 -0.90 -1.85 -12.40
C LYS A 95 -2.13 -1.34 -13.15
N TYR A 96 -2.91 -0.47 -12.53
CA TYR A 96 -4.15 0.07 -13.09
C TYR A 96 -4.00 1.46 -13.70
N MET A 97 -2.76 1.87 -13.97
CA MET A 97 -2.47 3.11 -14.65
C MET A 97 -2.84 3.02 -16.13
N ASP A 98 -3.52 4.04 -16.66
CA ASP A 98 -4.00 4.10 -18.04
C ASP A 98 -3.84 5.51 -18.67
N LYS A 99 -3.09 6.38 -18.03
CA LYS A 99 -2.86 7.75 -18.51
C LYS A 99 -1.53 7.87 -19.26
N ASP A 100 -1.46 8.80 -20.21
CA ASP A 100 -0.23 9.14 -20.93
C ASP A 100 0.83 9.76 -20.01
N LYS A 101 0.37 10.48 -18.97
CA LYS A 101 1.20 11.05 -17.92
C LYS A 101 0.80 10.46 -16.57
N PRO A 102 1.28 9.24 -16.27
CA PRO A 102 0.96 8.58 -15.00
C PRO A 102 1.61 9.32 -13.84
N LYS A 103 0.83 9.50 -12.76
CA LYS A 103 1.26 10.21 -11.56
C LYS A 103 0.79 9.54 -10.30
N ILE A 104 1.69 9.48 -9.32
CA ILE A 104 1.40 9.04 -7.95
C ILE A 104 1.90 10.10 -6.97
N ASN A 105 1.07 10.46 -6.00
CA ASN A 105 1.43 11.33 -4.90
C ASN A 105 1.32 10.58 -3.57
N LEU A 106 2.34 10.71 -2.75
CA LEU A 106 2.36 10.26 -1.36
C LEU A 106 2.29 11.48 -0.45
N ARG A 107 1.27 11.55 0.40
CA ARG A 107 1.10 12.60 1.42
C ARG A 107 1.05 12.00 2.80
N VAL A 108 1.73 12.65 3.75
CA VAL A 108 1.71 12.28 5.16
C VAL A 108 1.21 13.46 5.97
N LYS A 109 0.15 13.27 6.73
CA LYS A 109 -0.58 14.32 7.45
C LYS A 109 -0.76 13.99 8.93
N ASP A 110 -0.76 15.03 9.73
CA ASP A 110 -1.15 14.97 11.14
C ASP A 110 -2.67 15.07 11.27
N VAL A 111 -3.31 14.06 11.87
CA VAL A 111 -4.76 13.98 12.03
C VAL A 111 -5.09 13.62 13.50
N GLY A 112 -4.85 14.56 14.42
CA GLY A 112 -5.11 14.38 15.84
C GLY A 112 -4.23 13.30 16.48
N ASP A 113 -4.82 12.20 16.94
CA ASP A 113 -4.11 11.08 17.57
C ASP A 113 -3.45 10.13 16.56
N PHE A 114 -3.63 10.40 15.26
CA PHE A 114 -3.15 9.55 14.18
C PHE A 114 -2.28 10.35 13.20
N VAL A 115 -1.43 9.62 12.52
CA VAL A 115 -0.78 10.05 11.27
C VAL A 115 -1.51 9.40 10.12
N GLN A 116 -1.96 10.19 9.15
CA GLN A 116 -2.64 9.71 7.95
C GLN A 116 -1.70 9.70 6.77
N VAL A 117 -1.64 8.58 6.09
CA VAL A 117 -0.90 8.40 4.85
C VAL A 117 -1.88 8.29 3.70
N GLU A 118 -1.67 9.08 2.67
CA GLU A 118 -2.48 9.11 1.46
C GLU A 118 -1.61 8.75 0.26
N ILE A 119 -2.05 7.80 -0.54
CA ILE A 119 -1.42 7.42 -1.81
C ILE A 119 -2.44 7.61 -2.91
N GLU A 120 -2.25 8.67 -3.69
CA GLU A 120 -3.15 9.08 -4.78
C GLU A 120 -2.54 8.71 -6.12
N ASP A 121 -3.33 8.14 -6.99
CA ASP A 121 -2.99 7.93 -8.41
C ASP A 121 -4.01 8.56 -9.35
N ASN A 122 -3.60 8.82 -10.56
CA ASN A 122 -4.45 9.30 -11.63
C ASN A 122 -4.83 8.18 -12.63
N GLY A 123 -4.91 6.93 -12.17
CA GLY A 123 -5.22 5.77 -12.99
C GLY A 123 -6.70 5.65 -13.38
N LYS A 124 -7.12 4.42 -13.66
CA LYS A 124 -8.48 4.10 -14.12
C LYS A 124 -9.57 4.48 -13.14
N GLY A 125 -9.25 4.56 -11.85
CA GLY A 125 -10.25 4.63 -10.80
C GLY A 125 -10.99 3.30 -10.59
N ILE A 126 -11.90 3.32 -9.64
CA ILE A 126 -12.70 2.18 -9.22
C ILE A 126 -14.17 2.59 -9.26
N ALA A 127 -15.02 1.74 -9.85
CA ALA A 127 -16.45 1.95 -9.87
C ALA A 127 -17.02 1.99 -8.44
N SER A 128 -18.01 2.83 -8.19
CA SER A 128 -18.64 2.96 -6.88
C SER A 128 -19.18 1.63 -6.33
N LYS A 129 -19.65 0.74 -7.21
CA LYS A 129 -20.15 -0.59 -6.85
C LYS A 129 -19.07 -1.54 -6.33
N ASP A 130 -17.81 -1.34 -6.78
CA ASP A 130 -16.68 -2.19 -6.44
C ASP A 130 -15.92 -1.67 -5.22
N LEU A 131 -15.94 -0.36 -4.98
CA LEU A 131 -15.16 0.31 -3.95
C LEU A 131 -15.32 -0.29 -2.54
N PRO A 132 -16.52 -0.68 -2.07
CA PRO A 132 -16.68 -1.31 -0.76
C PRO A 132 -15.96 -2.65 -0.61
N ASN A 133 -15.67 -3.34 -1.71
CA ASN A 133 -15.16 -4.70 -1.73
C ASN A 133 -13.68 -4.82 -2.08
N VAL A 134 -12.99 -3.72 -2.39
CA VAL A 134 -11.60 -3.77 -2.90
C VAL A 134 -10.60 -4.33 -1.90
N PHE A 135 -10.92 -4.31 -0.60
CA PHE A 135 -10.09 -4.88 0.47
C PHE A 135 -10.48 -6.33 0.82
N GLU A 136 -11.54 -6.86 0.19
CA GLU A 136 -11.95 -8.25 0.41
C GLU A 136 -10.97 -9.22 -0.27
N ARG A 137 -10.73 -10.34 0.40
CA ARG A 137 -9.86 -11.39 -0.12
C ARG A 137 -10.40 -11.97 -1.43
N PHE A 138 -9.51 -12.13 -2.41
CA PHE A 138 -9.81 -12.64 -3.76
C PHE A 138 -10.79 -11.78 -4.57
N TYR A 139 -11.16 -10.60 -4.06
CA TYR A 139 -12.01 -9.70 -4.82
C TYR A 139 -11.22 -9.11 -6.00
N ARG A 140 -11.84 -9.14 -7.16
CA ARG A 140 -11.34 -8.51 -8.39
C ARG A 140 -12.52 -7.91 -9.12
N THR A 141 -12.34 -6.70 -9.60
CA THR A 141 -13.34 -6.06 -10.47
C THR A 141 -13.45 -6.81 -11.79
N ASP A 142 -14.60 -6.73 -12.48
CA ASP A 142 -14.81 -7.37 -13.78
C ASP A 142 -13.75 -6.92 -14.80
N ALA A 143 -13.43 -5.62 -14.80
CA ALA A 143 -12.37 -5.06 -15.63
C ALA A 143 -11.00 -5.67 -15.34
N SER A 144 -10.71 -6.01 -14.08
CA SER A 144 -9.45 -6.63 -13.69
C SER A 144 -9.38 -8.12 -13.99
N ARG A 145 -10.52 -8.82 -13.99
CA ARG A 145 -10.61 -10.25 -14.35
C ARG A 145 -10.26 -10.47 -15.82
N ASN A 146 -10.66 -9.54 -16.67
CA ASN A 146 -10.45 -9.60 -18.12
C ASN A 146 -9.10 -9.01 -18.56
N SER A 147 -8.30 -8.46 -17.63
CA SER A 147 -7.01 -7.85 -17.99
C SER A 147 -5.90 -8.88 -17.99
N SER A 148 -5.02 -8.80 -19.00
CA SER A 148 -3.78 -9.59 -19.08
C SER A 148 -2.77 -9.25 -17.96
N LYS A 149 -3.01 -8.17 -17.21
CA LYS A 149 -2.16 -7.68 -16.12
C LYS A 149 -2.37 -8.43 -14.80
N GLY A 150 -3.00 -9.60 -14.81
CA GLY A 150 -3.12 -10.55 -13.70
C GLY A 150 -3.08 -9.97 -12.27
N GLY A 151 -3.54 -10.69 -11.31
CA GLY A 151 -3.44 -10.33 -9.89
C GLY A 151 -4.26 -11.30 -9.05
N SER A 152 -3.76 -11.59 -7.86
CA SER A 152 -4.37 -12.59 -6.97
C SER A 152 -5.66 -12.11 -6.29
N GLY A 153 -5.86 -10.80 -6.19
CA GLY A 153 -6.92 -10.21 -5.34
C GLY A 153 -6.61 -10.33 -3.84
N ILE A 154 -5.35 -10.58 -3.48
CA ILE A 154 -4.91 -10.76 -2.08
C ILE A 154 -4.18 -9.52 -1.56
N GLY A 155 -3.49 -8.76 -2.42
CA GLY A 155 -2.61 -7.67 -2.00
C GLY A 155 -3.27 -6.61 -1.12
N LEU A 156 -4.47 -6.12 -1.47
CA LEU A 156 -5.17 -5.13 -0.65
C LEU A 156 -5.78 -5.73 0.63
N SER A 157 -6.16 -7.01 0.64
CA SER A 157 -6.62 -7.68 1.86
C SER A 157 -5.48 -7.87 2.87
N ILE A 158 -4.26 -8.11 2.41
CA ILE A 158 -3.05 -8.15 3.24
C ILE A 158 -2.79 -6.76 3.84
N VAL A 159 -2.88 -5.71 3.02
CA VAL A 159 -2.71 -4.31 3.47
C VAL A 159 -3.70 -3.98 4.58
N LYS A 160 -4.97 -4.29 4.40
CA LYS A 160 -6.02 -4.07 5.42
C LYS A 160 -5.67 -4.79 6.72
N LYS A 161 -5.30 -6.06 6.64
CA LYS A 161 -4.97 -6.87 7.80
C LYS A 161 -3.78 -6.29 8.58
N ILE A 162 -2.71 -5.91 7.89
CA ILE A 162 -1.53 -5.30 8.52
C ILE A 162 -1.91 -4.00 9.24
N ILE A 163 -2.66 -3.12 8.60
CA ILE A 163 -3.06 -1.84 9.20
C ILE A 163 -3.97 -2.05 10.41
N GLU A 164 -4.92 -2.97 10.33
CA GLU A 164 -5.80 -3.31 11.48
C GLU A 164 -5.00 -3.88 12.66
N GLU A 165 -4.01 -4.74 12.41
CA GLU A 165 -3.10 -5.27 13.44
C GLU A 165 -2.18 -4.20 14.06
N HIS A 166 -1.98 -3.08 13.36
CA HIS A 166 -1.32 -1.88 13.90
C HIS A 166 -2.28 -0.95 14.67
N GLY A 167 -3.55 -1.34 14.83
CA GLY A 167 -4.57 -0.50 15.48
C GLY A 167 -5.03 0.67 14.62
N GLY A 168 -4.74 0.64 13.33
CA GLY A 168 -5.13 1.66 12.36
C GLY A 168 -6.38 1.28 11.57
N LYS A 169 -6.64 2.08 10.54
CA LYS A 169 -7.75 1.91 9.61
C LYS A 169 -7.27 2.21 8.19
N ILE A 170 -7.84 1.53 7.20
CA ILE A 170 -7.61 1.77 5.78
C ILE A 170 -8.94 1.98 5.06
N TRP A 171 -8.96 2.87 4.09
CA TRP A 171 -10.10 3.10 3.20
C TRP A 171 -9.62 3.69 1.88
N ALA A 172 -10.53 3.82 0.92
CA ALA A 172 -10.25 4.40 -0.37
C ALA A 172 -11.36 5.34 -0.80
N THR A 173 -10.99 6.35 -1.57
CA THR A 173 -11.89 7.15 -2.39
C THR A 173 -11.46 7.03 -3.84
N SER A 174 -12.41 6.98 -4.75
CA SER A 174 -12.11 6.80 -6.16
C SER A 174 -13.20 7.38 -7.05
N ARG A 175 -12.78 7.78 -8.23
CA ARG A 175 -13.66 8.15 -9.33
C ARG A 175 -13.17 7.48 -10.60
N GLU A 176 -14.07 6.76 -11.27
CA GLU A 176 -13.75 6.11 -12.55
C GLU A 176 -13.16 7.10 -13.54
N HIS A 177 -12.17 6.67 -14.28
CA HIS A 177 -11.41 7.44 -15.29
C HIS A 177 -10.62 8.64 -14.75
N THR A 178 -10.64 8.88 -13.44
CA THR A 178 -9.94 9.99 -12.80
C THR A 178 -8.77 9.51 -11.94
N GLY A 179 -9.00 8.50 -11.09
CA GLY A 179 -7.99 7.94 -10.20
C GLY A 179 -8.54 7.47 -8.87
N THR A 180 -7.62 7.04 -8.00
CA THR A 180 -7.91 6.48 -6.68
C THR A 180 -6.98 7.09 -5.65
N THR A 181 -7.50 7.35 -4.46
CA THR A 181 -6.69 7.65 -3.28
C THR A 181 -6.93 6.58 -2.22
N MET A 182 -5.85 5.92 -1.80
CA MET A 182 -5.83 5.02 -0.67
C MET A 182 -5.37 5.78 0.58
N TYR A 183 -6.07 5.57 1.70
CA TYR A 183 -5.80 6.20 2.97
C TYR A 183 -5.56 5.15 4.03
N PHE A 184 -4.54 5.33 4.85
CA PHE A 184 -4.43 4.58 6.10
C PHE A 184 -3.94 5.47 7.23
N VAL A 185 -4.26 5.10 8.46
CA VAL A 185 -3.84 5.81 9.65
C VAL A 185 -3.03 4.91 10.58
N LEU A 186 -2.00 5.49 11.18
CA LEU A 186 -1.21 4.88 12.24
C LEU A 186 -1.36 5.73 13.49
N ARG A 187 -1.48 5.09 14.66
CA ARG A 187 -1.58 5.79 15.95
C ARG A 187 -0.25 6.43 16.30
N LYS A 188 -0.29 7.70 16.71
CA LYS A 188 0.88 8.39 17.24
C LYS A 188 1.36 7.73 18.53
N TYR A 189 2.68 7.65 18.69
CA TYR A 189 3.28 7.33 19.97
C TYR A 189 3.19 8.54 20.90
N GLN A 190 2.71 8.30 22.11
CA GLN A 190 2.67 9.31 23.17
C GLN A 190 3.56 8.84 24.31
N GLU A 191 4.55 9.64 24.67
CA GLU A 191 5.33 9.40 25.89
C GLU A 191 4.40 9.59 27.08
N VAL A 192 4.28 8.55 27.93
CA VAL A 192 3.59 8.68 29.20
C VAL A 192 4.48 9.51 30.11
N PRO A 193 4.04 10.65 30.68
CA PRO A 193 4.82 11.37 31.65
C PRO A 193 5.14 10.45 32.81
N VAL A 194 6.43 10.24 33.09
CA VAL A 194 6.86 9.58 34.32
C VAL A 194 6.57 10.58 35.44
N ASN A 195 5.52 10.33 36.22
CA ASN A 195 5.31 11.06 37.44
C ASN A 195 6.45 10.68 38.41
N GLU A 196 7.37 11.61 38.64
CA GLU A 196 8.36 11.54 39.72
C GLU A 196 7.68 11.66 41.08
#